data_d036bb279651d4a8a8900277d4102a74
#
_entry.id   d036bb279651d4a8a8900277d4102a74
#
_cell.length_a   1.000
_cell.length_b   1.000
_cell.length_c   1.000
_cell.angle_alpha   90.00
_cell.angle_beta   90.00
_cell.angle_gamma   90.00
#
_symmetry.space_group_name_H-M   'P 1'
#
loop_
_entity.id
_entity.type
_entity.pdbx_description
1 polymer ?
#
loop_
_entity_poly.entity_id
_entity_poly.type
_entity_poly.pdbx_seq_one_letter_code
_entity_poly.pdbx_strand_id
1 'polypeptide(L)'
;MENQKQGHFSLFRSLLSKEWAKDTAKLAMWIRLIGEASYKHRTVEFSGREWDLMPGELVTTAAIMGRKLRDQDGHEKSPQAVTRMINFFVKEGMITTKGTRFGTVISITNYGQYQEISPDEPCDKPSDNNKPSNGAALKHSPDEPCDKPSDEQNKKVVNKKVVNNNKTPLPP
;
A
#
# COMPACT_ATOMS: atom_id res chain seq x y z
N MET A 1 10.37 -3.89 -25.17
CA MET A 1 9.20 -4.02 -24.26
C MET A 1 8.60 -2.63 -24.16
N GLU A 2 7.42 -2.43 -24.74
CA GLU A 2 6.67 -1.20 -24.53
C GLU A 2 6.28 -1.13 -23.05
N ASN A 3 6.77 -0.10 -22.38
CA ASN A 3 6.43 0.20 -21.00
C ASN A 3 5.01 0.80 -20.99
N GLN A 4 4.01 -0.06 -20.99
CA GLN A 4 2.62 0.36 -20.87
C GLN A 4 2.44 0.99 -19.49
N LYS A 5 2.24 2.29 -19.46
CA LYS A 5 1.95 3.07 -18.24
C LYS A 5 0.54 2.71 -17.74
N GLN A 6 0.40 1.56 -17.11
CA GLN A 6 -0.87 1.11 -16.51
C GLN A 6 -1.07 1.62 -15.07
N GLY A 7 -0.27 2.60 -14.67
CA GLY A 7 -0.25 3.11 -13.30
C GLY A 7 0.78 2.40 -12.42
N HIS A 8 0.83 2.82 -11.18
CA HIS A 8 1.67 2.23 -10.15
C HIS A 8 0.87 2.12 -8.85
N PHE A 9 1.36 1.32 -7.93
CA PHE A 9 0.85 1.26 -6.56
C PHE A 9 2.01 1.33 -5.58
N SER A 10 1.76 1.88 -4.41
CA SER A 10 2.78 2.09 -3.38
C SER A 10 2.91 0.89 -2.45
N LEU A 11 4.14 0.61 -2.02
CA LEU A 11 4.45 -0.39 -1.00
C LEU A 11 5.35 0.24 0.06
N PHE A 12 5.00 0.08 1.33
CA PHE A 12 5.88 0.52 2.41
C PHE A 12 7.12 -0.34 2.51
N ARG A 13 8.29 0.29 2.66
CA ARG A 13 9.57 -0.41 2.85
C ARG A 13 9.58 -1.32 4.08
N SER A 14 8.82 -0.98 5.12
CA SER A 14 8.64 -1.79 6.32
C SER A 14 8.08 -3.19 6.03
N LEU A 15 7.46 -3.41 4.87
CA LEU A 15 7.04 -4.73 4.42
C LEU A 15 8.20 -5.72 4.39
N LEU A 16 9.37 -5.28 3.91
CA LEU A 16 10.55 -6.15 3.75
C LEU A 16 11.12 -6.63 5.08
N SER A 17 10.84 -5.92 6.18
CA SER A 17 11.28 -6.33 7.54
C SER A 17 10.32 -7.32 8.22
N LYS A 18 9.18 -7.60 7.62
CA LYS A 18 8.21 -8.54 8.19
C LYS A 18 8.67 -9.99 8.00
N GLU A 19 8.55 -10.79 9.05
CA GLU A 19 8.99 -12.20 9.02
C GLU A 19 8.25 -13.00 7.93
N TRP A 20 6.95 -12.78 7.78
CA TRP A 20 6.16 -13.46 6.76
C TRP A 20 6.53 -13.06 5.31
N ALA A 21 7.14 -11.88 5.11
CA ALA A 21 7.56 -11.43 3.78
C ALA A 21 8.79 -12.18 3.26
N LYS A 22 9.49 -12.93 4.11
CA LYS A 22 10.55 -13.87 3.70
C LYS A 22 9.98 -15.08 2.95
N ASP A 23 8.69 -15.40 3.15
CA ASP A 23 7.97 -16.39 2.35
C ASP A 23 7.58 -15.76 1.00
N THR A 24 8.28 -16.17 -0.06
CA THR A 24 8.10 -15.61 -1.41
C THR A 24 6.67 -15.76 -1.93
N ALA A 25 5.98 -16.85 -1.58
CA ALA A 25 4.60 -17.06 -2.02
C ALA A 25 3.62 -16.08 -1.34
N LYS A 26 3.80 -15.84 -0.03
CA LYS A 26 3.01 -14.85 0.69
C LYS A 26 3.31 -13.43 0.20
N LEU A 27 4.59 -13.11 -0.01
CA LEU A 27 4.98 -11.80 -0.54
C LEU A 27 4.38 -11.57 -1.93
N ALA A 28 4.51 -12.53 -2.84
CA ALA A 28 3.94 -12.44 -4.17
C ALA A 28 2.42 -12.29 -4.14
N MET A 29 1.74 -13.03 -3.25
CA MET A 29 0.30 -12.91 -3.06
C MET A 29 -0.08 -11.53 -2.54
N TRP A 30 0.63 -10.98 -1.55
CA TRP A 30 0.37 -9.66 -1.01
C TRP A 30 0.49 -8.57 -2.07
N ILE A 31 1.57 -8.61 -2.87
CA ILE A 31 1.78 -7.68 -3.98
C ILE A 31 0.63 -7.74 -4.99
N ARG A 32 0.15 -8.95 -5.31
CA ARG A 32 -1.00 -9.12 -6.22
C ARG A 32 -2.29 -8.58 -5.62
N LEU A 33 -2.56 -8.82 -4.35
CA LEU A 33 -3.75 -8.31 -3.69
C LEU A 33 -3.81 -6.79 -3.78
N ILE A 34 -2.70 -6.10 -3.49
CA ILE A 34 -2.64 -4.62 -3.59
C ILE A 34 -2.77 -4.16 -5.05
N GLY A 35 -2.03 -4.79 -5.96
CA GLY A 35 -2.01 -4.36 -7.37
C GLY A 35 -3.31 -4.65 -8.12
N GLU A 36 -4.11 -5.64 -7.70
CA GLU A 36 -5.40 -5.99 -8.30
C GLU A 36 -6.58 -5.30 -7.59
N ALA A 37 -6.37 -4.76 -6.39
CA ALA A 37 -7.41 -4.04 -5.67
C ALA A 37 -7.89 -2.81 -6.45
N SER A 38 -9.16 -2.51 -6.33
CA SER A 38 -9.77 -1.35 -6.97
C SER A 38 -9.20 -0.08 -6.38
N TYR A 39 -8.65 0.79 -7.22
CA TYR A 39 -8.16 2.11 -6.80
C TYR A 39 -9.31 3.09 -6.53
N LYS A 40 -10.37 2.99 -7.34
CA LYS A 40 -11.59 3.81 -7.24
C LYS A 40 -12.80 2.90 -7.11
N HIS A 41 -13.90 3.45 -6.64
CA HIS A 41 -15.20 2.77 -6.73
C HIS A 41 -15.48 2.39 -8.19
N ARG A 42 -15.81 1.12 -8.42
CA ARG A 42 -16.17 0.60 -9.75
C ARG A 42 -17.03 -0.65 -9.66
N THR A 43 -17.88 -0.83 -10.63
CA THR A 43 -18.62 -2.07 -10.85
C THR A 43 -17.84 -2.96 -11.82
N VAL A 44 -17.66 -4.22 -11.47
CA VAL A 44 -16.98 -5.22 -12.30
C VAL A 44 -17.87 -6.44 -12.49
N GLU A 45 -17.82 -7.04 -13.67
CA GLU A 45 -18.47 -8.32 -13.91
C GLU A 45 -17.51 -9.46 -13.54
N PHE A 46 -17.97 -10.37 -12.67
CA PHE A 46 -17.21 -11.54 -12.27
C PHE A 46 -18.14 -12.72 -12.02
N SER A 47 -17.85 -13.87 -12.68
CA SER A 47 -18.67 -15.09 -12.61
C SER A 47 -20.14 -14.85 -13.00
N GLY A 48 -20.40 -14.04 -14.04
CA GLY A 48 -21.73 -13.74 -14.54
C GLY A 48 -22.58 -12.88 -13.60
N ARG A 49 -21.93 -12.09 -12.75
CA ARG A 49 -22.56 -11.14 -11.83
C ARG A 49 -21.78 -9.84 -11.75
N GLU A 50 -22.51 -8.77 -11.54
CA GLU A 50 -21.94 -7.47 -11.23
C GLU A 50 -21.58 -7.39 -9.74
N TRP A 51 -20.41 -6.82 -9.48
CA TRP A 51 -19.86 -6.60 -8.14
C TRP A 51 -19.46 -5.14 -8.04
N ASP A 52 -19.98 -4.51 -7.02
CA ASP A 52 -19.66 -3.15 -6.70
C ASP A 52 -18.50 -3.13 -5.72
N LEU A 53 -17.33 -2.65 -6.18
CA LEU A 53 -16.08 -2.69 -5.45
C LEU A 53 -15.67 -1.29 -5.00
N MET A 54 -15.47 -1.15 -3.71
CA MET A 54 -14.91 0.04 -3.10
C MET A 54 -13.37 0.09 -3.26
N PRO A 55 -12.72 1.25 -3.06
CA PRO A 55 -11.27 1.32 -3.04
C PRO A 55 -10.66 0.31 -2.05
N GLY A 56 -9.67 -0.43 -2.50
CA GLY A 56 -9.04 -1.50 -1.71
C GLY A 56 -9.73 -2.86 -1.78
N GLU A 57 -10.82 -2.96 -2.54
CA GLU A 57 -11.54 -4.22 -2.72
C GLU A 57 -11.21 -4.89 -4.05
N LEU A 58 -11.21 -6.20 -4.05
CA LEU A 58 -11.14 -7.03 -5.25
C LEU A 58 -12.05 -8.25 -5.09
N VAL A 59 -12.58 -8.75 -6.20
CA VAL A 59 -13.32 -10.01 -6.25
C VAL A 59 -12.51 -11.06 -6.98
N THR A 60 -12.37 -12.24 -6.36
CA THR A 60 -11.58 -13.34 -6.92
C THR A 60 -12.03 -14.69 -6.39
N THR A 61 -11.39 -15.77 -6.85
CA THR A 61 -11.49 -17.11 -6.25
C THR A 61 -10.11 -17.63 -5.91
N ALA A 62 -10.01 -18.56 -4.97
CA ALA A 62 -8.74 -19.21 -4.63
C ALA A 62 -8.10 -19.88 -5.85
N ALA A 63 -8.90 -20.46 -6.76
CA ALA A 63 -8.42 -21.07 -7.98
C ALA A 63 -7.81 -20.05 -8.95
N ILE A 64 -8.45 -18.91 -9.17
CA ILE A 64 -7.92 -17.85 -10.05
C ILE A 64 -6.63 -17.26 -9.46
N MET A 65 -6.60 -17.02 -8.16
CA MET A 65 -5.40 -16.51 -7.49
C MET A 65 -4.27 -17.55 -7.56
N GLY A 66 -4.56 -18.84 -7.43
CA GLY A 66 -3.59 -19.94 -7.55
C GLY A 66 -2.90 -19.97 -8.92
N ARG A 67 -3.65 -19.78 -10.01
CA ARG A 67 -3.09 -19.70 -11.38
C ARG A 67 -2.12 -18.54 -11.57
N LYS A 68 -2.31 -17.46 -10.81
CA LYS A 68 -1.45 -16.27 -10.85
C LYS A 68 -0.19 -16.43 -9.99
N LEU A 69 -0.15 -17.43 -9.11
CA LEU A 69 0.95 -17.72 -8.19
C LEU A 69 1.63 -19.03 -8.59
N ARG A 70 2.85 -18.91 -9.09
CA ARG A 70 3.66 -20.08 -9.45
C ARG A 70 4.82 -20.24 -8.49
N ASP A 71 5.24 -21.48 -8.29
CA ASP A 71 6.49 -21.78 -7.61
C ASP A 71 7.69 -21.66 -8.56
N GLN A 72 8.89 -21.97 -8.04
CA GLN A 72 10.12 -21.90 -8.84
C GLN A 72 10.15 -22.91 -10.00
N ASP A 73 9.38 -24.00 -9.90
CA ASP A 73 9.27 -25.05 -10.94
C ASP A 73 8.16 -24.71 -11.95
N GLY A 74 7.50 -23.56 -11.79
CA GLY A 74 6.44 -23.10 -12.69
C GLY A 74 5.06 -23.67 -12.38
N HIS A 75 4.91 -24.49 -11.33
CA HIS A 75 3.62 -25.06 -10.96
C HIS A 75 2.72 -24.03 -10.29
N GLU A 76 1.43 -24.06 -10.62
CA GLU A 76 0.42 -23.20 -10.02
C GLU A 76 0.18 -23.59 -8.56
N LYS A 77 -0.07 -22.59 -7.70
CA LYS A 77 -0.44 -22.86 -6.30
C LYS A 77 -1.85 -23.43 -6.21
N SER A 78 -1.99 -24.49 -5.42
CA SER A 78 -3.29 -25.11 -5.20
C SER A 78 -4.27 -24.15 -4.52
N PRO A 79 -5.59 -24.25 -4.78
CA PRO A 79 -6.59 -23.43 -4.11
C PRO A 79 -6.53 -23.51 -2.58
N GLN A 80 -6.17 -24.69 -2.04
CA GLN A 80 -6.00 -24.89 -0.60
C GLN A 80 -4.81 -24.10 -0.04
N ALA A 81 -3.70 -24.04 -0.78
CA ALA A 81 -2.53 -23.23 -0.41
C ALA A 81 -2.88 -21.74 -0.41
N VAL A 82 -3.61 -21.28 -1.44
CA VAL A 82 -4.10 -19.91 -1.51
C VAL A 82 -5.04 -19.59 -0.34
N THR A 83 -5.97 -20.47 -0.03
CA THR A 83 -6.89 -20.28 1.11
C THR A 83 -6.14 -20.16 2.44
N ARG A 84 -5.07 -20.97 2.64
CA ARG A 84 -4.23 -20.84 3.85
C ARG A 84 -3.53 -19.49 3.92
N MET A 85 -3.03 -18.97 2.79
CA MET A 85 -2.41 -17.64 2.74
C MET A 85 -3.42 -16.52 2.99
N ILE A 86 -4.63 -16.61 2.42
CA ILE A 86 -5.72 -15.67 2.71
C ILE A 86 -6.05 -15.66 4.20
N ASN A 87 -6.25 -16.85 4.80
CA ASN A 87 -6.55 -16.97 6.22
C ASN A 87 -5.42 -16.42 7.11
N PHE A 88 -4.17 -16.57 6.68
CA PHE A 88 -3.04 -15.94 7.34
C PHE A 88 -3.18 -14.41 7.35
N PHE A 89 -3.42 -13.78 6.20
CA PHE A 89 -3.59 -12.32 6.13
C PHE A 89 -4.82 -11.81 6.87
N VAL A 90 -5.91 -12.60 6.91
CA VAL A 90 -7.08 -12.28 7.74
C VAL A 90 -6.72 -12.31 9.23
N LYS A 91 -5.96 -13.31 9.67
CA LYS A 91 -5.51 -13.44 11.07
C LYS A 91 -4.58 -12.29 11.47
N GLU A 92 -3.71 -11.86 10.55
CA GLU A 92 -2.84 -10.69 10.76
C GLU A 92 -3.60 -9.35 10.68
N GLY A 93 -4.90 -9.35 10.42
CA GLY A 93 -5.71 -8.13 10.30
C GLY A 93 -5.40 -7.28 9.05
N MET A 94 -4.67 -7.85 8.08
CA MET A 94 -4.25 -7.13 6.88
C MET A 94 -5.35 -7.05 5.83
N ILE A 95 -6.26 -8.02 5.82
CA ILE A 95 -7.41 -8.09 4.93
C ILE A 95 -8.65 -8.57 5.66
N THR A 96 -9.81 -8.27 5.09
CA THR A 96 -11.08 -8.92 5.42
C THR A 96 -11.64 -9.63 4.20
N THR A 97 -12.49 -10.64 4.41
CA THR A 97 -13.05 -11.43 3.31
C THR A 97 -14.54 -11.61 3.47
N LYS A 98 -15.27 -11.48 2.34
CA LYS A 98 -16.71 -11.81 2.25
C LYS A 98 -16.86 -12.87 1.15
N GLY A 99 -17.03 -14.13 1.55
CA GLY A 99 -17.18 -15.26 0.62
C GLY A 99 -18.63 -15.44 0.20
N THR A 100 -18.82 -15.74 -1.09
CA THR A 100 -20.07 -16.21 -1.68
C THR A 100 -19.80 -17.44 -2.54
N ARG A 101 -20.88 -18.11 -3.00
CA ARG A 101 -20.74 -19.23 -3.93
C ARG A 101 -20.16 -18.84 -5.30
N PHE A 102 -20.18 -17.55 -5.66
CA PHE A 102 -19.72 -17.05 -6.97
C PHE A 102 -18.34 -16.43 -6.92
N GLY A 103 -17.83 -16.07 -5.74
CA GLY A 103 -16.53 -15.45 -5.56
C GLY A 103 -16.36 -14.95 -4.13
N THR A 104 -15.15 -14.50 -3.84
CA THR A 104 -14.78 -13.91 -2.57
C THR A 104 -14.35 -12.47 -2.82
N VAL A 105 -15.01 -11.53 -2.15
CA VAL A 105 -14.51 -10.15 -2.05
C VAL A 105 -13.46 -10.10 -0.96
N ILE A 106 -12.32 -9.60 -1.29
CA ILE A 106 -11.20 -9.35 -0.37
C ILE A 106 -11.07 -7.84 -0.26
N SER A 107 -11.09 -7.32 0.96
CA SER A 107 -10.91 -5.89 1.25
C SER A 107 -9.60 -5.70 2.02
N ILE A 108 -8.72 -4.85 1.52
CA ILE A 108 -7.44 -4.54 2.16
C ILE A 108 -7.66 -3.50 3.25
N THR A 109 -7.25 -3.83 4.47
CA THR A 109 -7.33 -2.92 5.61
C THR A 109 -6.44 -1.70 5.38
N ASN A 110 -6.96 -0.50 5.62
CA ASN A 110 -6.22 0.77 5.49
C ASN A 110 -5.64 1.02 4.08
N TYR A 111 -6.28 0.49 3.02
CA TYR A 111 -5.80 0.66 1.64
C TYR A 111 -5.51 2.11 1.26
N GLY A 112 -6.38 3.06 1.66
CA GLY A 112 -6.21 4.49 1.39
C GLY A 112 -4.91 5.08 1.96
N GLN A 113 -4.45 4.58 3.11
CA GLN A 113 -3.18 5.01 3.70
C GLN A 113 -1.96 4.51 2.89
N TYR A 114 -2.09 3.35 2.22
CA TYR A 114 -1.03 2.82 1.37
C TYR A 114 -0.94 3.55 0.04
N GLN A 115 -2.07 4.00 -0.51
CA GLN A 115 -2.13 4.51 -1.87
C GLN A 115 -2.23 6.03 -1.96
N GLU A 116 -2.16 6.77 -0.84
CA GLU A 116 -2.31 8.23 -0.79
C GLU A 116 -3.51 8.71 -1.63
N ILE A 117 -4.66 8.03 -1.44
CA ILE A 117 -5.89 8.42 -2.11
C ILE A 117 -6.35 9.72 -1.45
N SER A 118 -5.95 10.86 -2.03
CA SER A 118 -6.55 12.15 -1.71
C SER A 118 -8.01 12.13 -2.17
N PRO A 119 -8.98 12.48 -1.31
CA PRO A 119 -10.39 12.45 -1.67
C PRO A 119 -10.78 13.42 -2.81
N ASP A 120 -9.93 14.40 -3.11
CA ASP A 120 -10.23 15.51 -4.01
C ASP A 120 -9.09 15.78 -5.02
N GLU A 121 -8.95 14.96 -6.07
CA GLU A 121 -8.47 15.46 -7.35
C GLU A 121 -9.45 15.04 -8.45
N PRO A 122 -10.22 15.99 -9.01
CA PRO A 122 -10.95 15.76 -10.25
C PRO A 122 -9.92 15.48 -11.35
N CYS A 123 -9.99 14.29 -11.92
CA CYS A 123 -9.18 13.89 -13.08
C CYS A 123 -9.69 14.58 -14.33
N ASP A 124 -9.51 15.88 -14.47
CA ASP A 124 -9.68 16.57 -15.75
C ASP A 124 -8.89 17.89 -15.73
N LYS A 125 -7.61 17.78 -16.03
CA LYS A 125 -6.91 18.90 -16.67
C LYS A 125 -6.40 18.41 -18.02
N PRO A 126 -6.92 18.94 -19.13
CA PRO A 126 -6.30 18.78 -20.42
C PRO A 126 -4.90 19.40 -20.36
N SER A 127 -3.91 18.64 -20.79
CA SER A 127 -2.55 19.11 -20.92
C SER A 127 -2.49 20.06 -22.13
N ASP A 128 -2.71 21.33 -21.92
CA ASP A 128 -2.39 22.36 -22.90
C ASP A 128 -0.89 22.62 -22.89
N ASN A 129 -0.18 21.78 -23.65
CA ASN A 129 1.15 22.09 -24.13
C ASN A 129 1.07 23.03 -25.32
N ASN A 130 0.96 24.33 -25.06
CA ASN A 130 1.34 25.33 -26.01
C ASN A 130 1.82 26.58 -25.29
N LYS A 131 3.13 26.70 -25.14
CA LYS A 131 3.77 27.97 -24.85
C LYS A 131 4.90 28.17 -25.85
N PRO A 132 4.80 29.16 -26.72
CA PRO A 132 5.88 29.49 -27.63
C PRO A 132 6.99 30.24 -26.91
N SER A 133 8.20 29.86 -27.25
CA SER A 133 9.46 30.49 -26.84
C SER A 133 9.62 31.84 -27.54
N ASN A 134 9.92 32.90 -26.77
CA ASN A 134 10.68 34.08 -27.17
C ASN A 134 11.20 34.71 -25.88
N GLY A 135 12.46 34.83 -25.61
CA GLY A 135 13.49 35.55 -26.31
C GLY A 135 13.99 36.68 -25.41
N ALA A 136 15.22 36.55 -24.89
CA ALA A 136 16.18 37.61 -24.57
C ALA A 136 15.84 38.70 -23.52
N ALA A 137 16.61 38.77 -22.44
CA ALA A 137 17.60 39.83 -22.20
C ALA A 137 18.28 39.75 -20.85
N LEU A 138 19.59 39.84 -20.89
CA LEU A 138 20.53 40.03 -19.78
C LEU A 138 20.22 41.32 -18.98
N LYS A 139 20.57 41.25 -17.64
CA LYS A 139 21.41 42.23 -16.93
C LYS A 139 21.55 41.82 -15.47
N HIS A 140 22.75 41.43 -15.11
CA HIS A 140 23.79 42.03 -14.28
C HIS A 140 23.48 42.21 -12.79
N SER A 141 24.30 41.49 -11.98
CA SER A 141 24.64 41.70 -10.57
C SER A 141 25.15 43.12 -10.25
N PRO A 142 25.46 43.57 -9.02
CA PRO A 142 26.25 42.84 -8.04
C PRO A 142 25.91 43.10 -6.52
N ASP A 143 26.65 42.31 -5.69
CA ASP A 143 27.28 42.61 -4.39
C ASP A 143 26.45 42.68 -3.10
N GLU A 144 26.67 41.65 -2.27
CA GLU A 144 27.38 41.52 -0.98
C GLU A 144 26.77 42.23 0.27
N PRO A 145 27.15 41.88 1.50
CA PRO A 145 27.74 40.66 2.10
C PRO A 145 27.07 40.14 3.39
N CYS A 146 27.63 39.04 3.87
CA CYS A 146 27.68 38.45 5.21
C CYS A 146 27.35 39.31 6.43
N ASP A 147 26.69 38.69 7.39
CA ASP A 147 27.21 38.61 8.77
C ASP A 147 26.42 37.59 9.63
N LYS A 148 27.20 36.68 10.23
CA LYS A 148 26.90 35.94 11.48
C LYS A 148 27.26 36.87 12.65
N PRO A 149 26.99 36.56 13.94
CA PRO A 149 26.88 35.25 14.58
C PRO A 149 25.95 35.17 15.84
N SER A 150 25.91 33.94 16.40
CA SER A 150 25.83 33.56 17.83
C SER A 150 24.59 33.99 18.64
N ASP A 151 24.05 33.21 19.54
CA ASP A 151 24.49 32.33 20.59
C ASP A 151 23.31 31.68 21.32
N GLU A 152 23.57 30.45 21.79
CA GLU A 152 23.16 29.87 23.06
C GLU A 152 21.70 30.01 23.60
N GLN A 153 21.06 28.89 23.91
CA GLN A 153 20.92 28.37 25.29
C GLN A 153 20.06 27.09 25.33
N ASN A 154 20.71 26.03 25.61
CA ASN A 154 20.54 25.03 26.67
C ASN A 154 19.28 25.15 27.54
N LYS A 155 18.39 24.14 27.48
CA LYS A 155 17.61 23.73 28.67
C LYS A 155 17.32 22.23 28.66
N LYS A 156 18.08 21.57 29.56
CA LYS A 156 17.81 20.28 30.20
C LYS A 156 16.42 20.24 30.83
N VAL A 157 15.66 19.17 30.62
CA VAL A 157 14.66 18.67 31.59
C VAL A 157 14.63 17.15 31.47
N VAL A 158 15.37 16.46 32.27
CA VAL A 158 15.06 15.65 33.47
C VAL A 158 13.99 14.55 33.27
N ASN A 159 14.51 13.33 33.30
CA ASN A 159 13.84 12.04 33.50
C ASN A 159 12.84 12.03 34.67
N LYS A 160 11.70 11.38 34.48
CA LYS A 160 10.99 10.69 35.57
C LYS A 160 10.68 9.27 35.16
N LYS A 161 11.44 8.34 35.77
CA LYS A 161 11.09 6.93 35.94
C LYS A 161 9.80 6.84 36.74
N VAL A 162 8.83 6.06 36.25
CA VAL A 162 7.78 5.48 37.09
C VAL A 162 7.93 3.98 37.02
N VAL A 163 8.37 3.43 38.14
CA VAL A 163 8.39 2.02 38.47
C VAL A 163 6.98 1.69 38.98
N ASN A 164 6.27 0.75 38.37
CA ASN A 164 5.12 0.12 38.98
C ASN A 164 5.36 -1.38 39.10
N ASN A 165 5.70 -1.75 40.33
CA ASN A 165 5.62 -3.11 40.85
C ASN A 165 4.13 -3.43 41.11
N ASN A 166 3.58 -4.45 40.47
CA ASN A 166 2.44 -5.15 40.99
C ASN A 166 2.74 -6.66 41.01
N LYS A 167 3.13 -7.10 42.19
CA LYS A 167 3.12 -8.47 42.63
C LYS A 167 1.67 -8.89 42.90
N THR A 168 1.21 -9.94 42.24
CA THR A 168 -0.02 -10.65 42.60
C THR A 168 0.37 -11.97 43.24
N PRO A 169 -0.19 -12.32 44.43
CA PRO A 169 0.09 -13.64 45.09
C PRO A 169 -0.81 -14.73 44.50
N LEU A 170 -0.25 -15.94 44.42
CA LEU A 170 -1.00 -17.17 44.15
C LEU A 170 -1.84 -17.55 45.38
N PRO A 171 -3.04 -18.11 45.18
CA PRO A 171 -3.79 -18.79 46.26
C PRO A 171 -3.41 -20.26 46.39
N PRO A 172 -3.76 -20.87 47.54
CA PRO A 172 -3.30 -22.18 48.01
C PRO A 172 -3.87 -23.37 47.24
#